data_7f1a982349837165fad37f65e4dee5fb
#
_entry.id   7f1a982349837165fad37f65e4dee5fb
#
_cell.length_a   1.000
_cell.length_b   1.000
_cell.length_c   1.000
_cell.angle_alpha   90.00
_cell.angle_beta   90.00
_cell.angle_gamma   90.00
#
_symmetry.space_group_name_H-M   'P 1'
#
loop_
_entity.id
_entity.type
_entity.pdbx_description
1 polymer ?
#
loop_
_entity_poly.entity_id
_entity_poly.type
_entity_poly.pdbx_seq_one_letter_code
_entity_poly.pdbx_strand_id
1 'polypeptide(L)'
;MEYIFQPAAPQEAVFHLYEQRVSWMNEKGPHQWNDTDYLNAYPISYYREHQEAGSLYVLKRSADGAVVGAVVLLTGDERWADAETVPADYIHNLVTVPNLPGEGKAILAEIDRFARQNGKASLRLDCSVDSAFLNACCESQGYRLCGQCQDGPYYGNRREKRLPGDGSC
;
A
#
# COMPACT_ATOMS: atom_id res chain seq x y z
N MET A 1 18.76 -8.50 -0.02
CA MET A 1 18.21 -8.48 -1.40
C MET A 1 17.96 -7.02 -1.73
N GLU A 2 18.34 -6.57 -2.90
CA GLU A 2 18.18 -5.19 -3.33
C GLU A 2 16.91 -5.03 -4.16
N TYR A 3 16.25 -3.89 -3.99
CA TYR A 3 15.01 -3.55 -4.71
C TYR A 3 15.12 -2.19 -5.37
N ILE A 4 14.34 -2.02 -6.43
CA ILE A 4 14.11 -0.74 -7.11
C ILE A 4 12.63 -0.39 -6.91
N PHE A 5 12.36 0.79 -6.35
CA PHE A 5 11.02 1.34 -6.18
C PHE A 5 10.85 2.52 -7.12
N GLN A 6 9.89 2.44 -8.02
CA GLN A 6 9.70 3.43 -9.08
C GLN A 6 8.25 3.45 -9.58
N PRO A 7 7.81 4.52 -10.27
CA PRO A 7 6.54 4.51 -10.98
C PRO A 7 6.49 3.35 -11.98
N ALA A 8 5.32 2.71 -12.07
CA ALA A 8 5.11 1.62 -13.02
C ALA A 8 5.22 2.13 -14.46
N ALA A 9 6.07 1.50 -15.27
CA ALA A 9 6.17 1.84 -16.68
C ALA A 9 4.90 1.43 -17.46
N PRO A 10 4.54 2.11 -18.56
CA PRO A 10 3.28 1.86 -19.29
C PRO A 10 3.08 0.41 -19.74
N GLN A 11 4.15 -0.32 -20.00
CA GLN A 11 4.12 -1.72 -20.41
C GLN A 11 4.03 -2.71 -19.24
N GLU A 12 4.17 -2.26 -17.99
CA GLU A 12 4.16 -3.16 -16.84
C GLU A 12 2.73 -3.56 -16.46
N ALA A 13 2.48 -4.85 -16.50
CA ALA A 13 1.20 -5.42 -16.08
C ALA A 13 1.26 -5.77 -14.59
N VAL A 14 0.52 -5.03 -13.77
CA VAL A 14 0.50 -5.26 -12.31
C VAL A 14 -0.77 -5.93 -11.81
N PHE A 15 -1.86 -5.90 -12.59
CA PHE A 15 -3.16 -6.41 -12.15
C PHE A 15 -3.13 -7.88 -11.74
N HIS A 16 -2.30 -8.68 -12.40
CA HIS A 16 -2.11 -10.09 -12.06
C HIS A 16 -1.61 -10.31 -10.62
N LEU A 17 -0.89 -9.35 -10.02
CA LEU A 17 -0.45 -9.43 -8.62
C LEU A 17 -1.66 -9.43 -7.67
N TYR A 18 -2.67 -8.61 -7.98
CA TYR A 18 -3.91 -8.53 -7.21
C TYR A 18 -4.74 -9.80 -7.38
N GLU A 19 -4.86 -10.31 -8.60
CA GLU A 19 -5.52 -11.58 -8.88
C GLU A 19 -4.85 -12.75 -8.13
N GLN A 20 -3.53 -12.83 -8.17
CA GLN A 20 -2.76 -13.85 -7.43
C GLN A 20 -2.98 -13.73 -5.92
N ARG A 21 -3.02 -12.51 -5.38
CA ARG A 21 -3.24 -12.29 -3.96
C ARG A 21 -4.64 -12.70 -3.52
N VAL A 22 -5.68 -12.37 -4.28
CA VAL A 22 -7.05 -12.79 -4.00
C VAL A 22 -7.19 -14.32 -4.09
N SER A 23 -6.59 -14.94 -5.10
CA SER A 23 -6.55 -16.41 -5.24
C SER A 23 -5.89 -17.07 -4.02
N TRP A 24 -4.75 -16.54 -3.60
CA TRP A 24 -4.04 -17.01 -2.41
C TRP A 24 -4.88 -16.88 -1.13
N MET A 25 -5.61 -15.77 -0.98
CA MET A 25 -6.54 -15.58 0.15
C MET A 25 -7.66 -16.63 0.14
N ASN A 26 -8.22 -16.94 -1.02
CA ASN A 26 -9.23 -17.98 -1.16
C ASN A 26 -8.71 -19.37 -0.76
N GLU A 27 -7.46 -19.67 -1.07
CA GLU A 27 -6.83 -20.97 -0.77
C GLU A 27 -6.36 -21.08 0.68
N LYS A 28 -5.84 -20.00 1.27
CA LYS A 28 -5.19 -20.00 2.59
C LYS A 28 -6.08 -19.50 3.72
N GLY A 29 -7.25 -18.95 3.42
CA GLY A 29 -8.29 -18.62 4.38
C GLY A 29 -8.29 -17.24 5.02
N PRO A 30 -7.35 -16.30 4.79
CA PRO A 30 -7.54 -14.96 5.31
C PRO A 30 -8.72 -14.28 4.62
N HIS A 31 -9.62 -13.72 5.43
CA HIS A 31 -10.81 -13.02 4.95
C HIS A 31 -10.53 -11.51 4.86
N GLN A 32 -10.27 -11.04 3.64
CA GLN A 32 -9.96 -9.63 3.37
C GLN A 32 -10.54 -9.23 2.01
N TRP A 33 -9.68 -9.09 0.99
CA TRP A 33 -10.08 -8.69 -0.35
C TRP A 33 -11.02 -9.68 -1.05
N ASN A 34 -10.87 -10.97 -0.75
CA ASN A 34 -11.73 -12.02 -1.29
C ASN A 34 -13.17 -11.93 -0.79
N ASP A 35 -13.41 -11.30 0.37
CA ASP A 35 -14.76 -11.15 0.94
C ASP A 35 -15.43 -9.81 0.53
N THR A 36 -14.69 -8.88 -0.07
CA THR A 36 -15.15 -7.52 -0.40
C THR A 36 -15.35 -7.26 -1.88
N ASP A 37 -15.33 -8.30 -2.71
CA ASP A 37 -15.39 -8.18 -4.18
C ASP A 37 -14.33 -7.21 -4.74
N TYR A 38 -13.13 -7.31 -4.19
CA TYR A 38 -12.04 -6.36 -4.39
C TYR A 38 -11.67 -6.15 -5.86
N LEU A 39 -11.62 -7.22 -6.67
CA LEU A 39 -11.24 -7.13 -8.08
C LEU A 39 -12.27 -6.38 -8.94
N ASN A 40 -13.55 -6.38 -8.53
CA ASN A 40 -14.59 -5.58 -9.18
C ASN A 40 -14.61 -4.14 -8.66
N ALA A 41 -14.32 -3.94 -7.37
CA ALA A 41 -14.19 -2.61 -6.78
C ALA A 41 -12.97 -1.85 -7.34
N TYR A 42 -11.90 -2.57 -7.62
CA TYR A 42 -10.65 -2.03 -8.20
C TYR A 42 -10.28 -2.82 -9.46
N PRO A 43 -10.97 -2.58 -10.59
CA PRO A 43 -10.72 -3.30 -11.84
C PRO A 43 -9.41 -2.85 -12.50
N ILE A 44 -9.01 -3.57 -13.54
CA ILE A 44 -7.78 -3.24 -14.30
C ILE A 44 -7.74 -1.78 -14.79
N SER A 45 -8.89 -1.19 -15.13
CA SER A 45 -9.00 0.22 -15.53
C SER A 45 -8.55 1.18 -14.45
N TYR A 46 -8.88 0.90 -13.18
CA TYR A 46 -8.44 1.68 -12.03
C TYR A 46 -6.90 1.76 -11.94
N TYR A 47 -6.22 0.62 -12.09
CA TYR A 47 -4.76 0.58 -12.05
C TYR A 47 -4.12 1.25 -13.26
N ARG A 48 -4.73 1.13 -14.44
CA ARG A 48 -4.26 1.82 -15.65
C ARG A 48 -4.36 3.34 -15.51
N GLU A 49 -5.44 3.85 -14.96
CA GLU A 49 -5.60 5.28 -14.68
C GLU A 49 -4.51 5.80 -13.73
N HIS A 50 -4.21 5.06 -12.66
CA HIS A 50 -3.13 5.42 -11.74
C HIS A 50 -1.74 5.26 -12.35
N GLN A 51 -1.56 4.31 -13.24
CA GLN A 51 -0.31 4.14 -14.01
C GLN A 51 -0.07 5.35 -14.93
N GLU A 52 -1.08 5.78 -15.66
CA GLU A 52 -1.03 6.97 -16.53
C GLU A 52 -0.82 8.25 -15.72
N ALA A 53 -1.43 8.36 -14.55
CA ALA A 53 -1.28 9.50 -13.65
C ALA A 53 0.08 9.52 -12.91
N GLY A 54 0.86 8.44 -12.97
CA GLY A 54 2.14 8.32 -12.26
C GLY A 54 2.01 8.04 -10.77
N SER A 55 0.84 7.61 -10.29
CA SER A 55 0.57 7.29 -8.88
C SER A 55 0.63 5.79 -8.56
N LEU A 56 0.77 4.93 -9.57
CA LEU A 56 1.03 3.51 -9.40
C LEU A 56 2.53 3.25 -9.40
N TYR A 57 3.02 2.68 -8.30
CA TYR A 57 4.43 2.34 -8.11
C TYR A 57 4.63 0.83 -8.04
N VAL A 58 5.79 0.39 -8.44
CA VAL A 58 6.20 -1.02 -8.39
C VAL A 58 7.48 -1.19 -7.57
N LEU A 59 7.56 -2.33 -6.90
CA LEU A 59 8.78 -2.85 -6.30
C LEU A 59 9.35 -3.93 -7.21
N LYS A 60 10.55 -3.72 -7.70
CA LYS A 60 11.28 -4.68 -8.54
C LYS A 60 12.45 -5.26 -7.78
N ARG A 61 12.68 -6.54 -7.95
CA ARG A 61 13.89 -7.19 -7.49
C ARG A 61 15.05 -6.83 -8.43
N SER A 62 16.13 -6.29 -7.89
CA SER A 62 17.26 -5.81 -8.71
C SER A 62 17.95 -6.92 -9.49
N ALA A 63 17.96 -8.15 -8.95
CA ALA A 63 18.69 -9.27 -9.54
C ALA A 63 18.17 -9.70 -10.92
N ASP A 64 16.86 -9.62 -11.15
CA ASP A 64 16.21 -10.12 -12.37
C ASP A 64 15.14 -9.16 -12.94
N GLY A 65 14.91 -8.02 -12.31
CA GLY A 65 13.91 -7.04 -12.72
C GLY A 65 12.46 -7.48 -12.50
N ALA A 66 12.22 -8.59 -11.80
CA ALA A 66 10.87 -9.09 -11.54
C ALA A 66 10.08 -8.11 -10.66
N VAL A 67 8.84 -7.80 -11.06
CA VAL A 67 7.92 -7.03 -10.24
C VAL A 67 7.38 -7.92 -9.12
N VAL A 68 7.71 -7.57 -7.88
CA VAL A 68 7.35 -8.35 -6.68
C VAL A 68 6.34 -7.64 -5.78
N GLY A 69 6.03 -6.40 -6.07
CA GLY A 69 5.01 -5.63 -5.36
C GLY A 69 4.52 -4.44 -6.16
N ALA A 70 3.36 -3.93 -5.77
CA ALA A 70 2.78 -2.72 -6.32
C ALA A 70 2.00 -1.97 -5.25
N VAL A 71 1.83 -0.66 -5.45
CA VAL A 71 1.11 0.22 -4.53
C VAL A 71 0.61 1.46 -5.28
N VAL A 72 -0.55 1.95 -4.90
CA VAL A 72 -1.03 3.28 -5.32
C VAL A 72 -0.70 4.27 -4.20
N LEU A 73 0.05 5.32 -4.52
CA LEU A 73 0.35 6.43 -3.61
C LEU A 73 -0.42 7.66 -4.03
N LEU A 74 -1.28 8.14 -3.14
CA LEU A 74 -2.11 9.32 -3.35
C LEU A 74 -1.62 10.46 -2.45
N THR A 75 -1.87 11.70 -2.88
CA THR A 75 -1.54 12.91 -2.10
C THR A 75 -2.73 13.44 -1.30
N GLY A 76 -3.89 12.81 -1.41
CA GLY A 76 -5.10 13.12 -0.67
C GLY A 76 -6.01 11.90 -0.59
N ASP A 77 -6.85 11.84 0.45
CA ASP A 77 -7.81 10.77 0.68
C ASP A 77 -8.97 11.27 1.52
N GLU A 78 -10.18 11.17 0.99
CA GLU A 78 -11.41 11.59 1.68
C GLU A 78 -11.65 10.84 3.00
N ARG A 79 -11.15 9.62 3.12
CA ARG A 79 -11.20 8.85 4.37
C ARG A 79 -10.46 9.52 5.53
N TRP A 80 -9.64 10.54 5.23
CA TRP A 80 -8.82 11.29 6.17
C TRP A 80 -9.22 12.78 6.26
N ALA A 81 -10.41 13.13 5.77
CA ALA A 81 -10.87 14.52 5.71
C ALA A 81 -10.95 15.21 7.09
N ASP A 82 -11.15 14.44 8.16
CA ASP A 82 -11.20 14.90 9.56
C ASP A 82 -9.82 14.92 10.25
N ALA A 83 -8.77 14.44 9.58
CA ALA A 83 -7.43 14.41 10.14
C ALA A 83 -6.69 15.73 9.96
N GLU A 84 -5.63 15.92 10.75
CA GLU A 84 -4.73 17.06 10.61
C GLU A 84 -4.18 17.16 9.19
N THR A 85 -4.24 18.36 8.61
CA THR A 85 -3.68 18.63 7.29
C THR A 85 -2.16 18.75 7.40
N VAL A 86 -1.46 17.76 6.87
CA VAL A 86 0.00 17.70 6.77
C VAL A 86 0.40 17.19 5.40
N PRO A 87 1.62 17.49 4.92
CA PRO A 87 2.14 16.84 3.73
C PRO A 87 2.24 15.32 3.96
N ALA A 88 1.32 14.55 3.40
CA ALA A 88 1.24 13.11 3.58
C ALA A 88 1.14 12.38 2.25
N ASP A 89 1.65 11.16 2.20
CA ASP A 89 1.30 10.18 1.17
C ASP A 89 0.33 9.15 1.77
N TYR A 90 -0.68 8.80 0.99
CA TYR A 90 -1.72 7.84 1.35
C TYR A 90 -1.48 6.54 0.59
N ILE A 91 -1.28 5.46 1.32
CA ILE A 91 -0.94 4.14 0.78
C ILE A 91 -2.23 3.37 0.51
N HIS A 92 -2.48 3.06 -0.76
CA HIS A 92 -3.64 2.30 -1.21
C HIS A 92 -3.22 1.08 -2.02
N ASN A 93 -4.03 0.03 -1.96
CA ASN A 93 -3.89 -1.13 -2.85
C ASN A 93 -2.47 -1.72 -2.83
N LEU A 94 -1.86 -1.79 -1.65
CA LEU A 94 -0.54 -2.40 -1.49
C LEU A 94 -0.64 -3.91 -1.65
N VAL A 95 0.14 -4.45 -2.56
CA VAL A 95 0.21 -5.89 -2.84
C VAL A 95 1.66 -6.33 -3.00
N THR A 96 1.94 -7.54 -2.58
CA THR A 96 3.21 -8.23 -2.87
C THR A 96 2.91 -9.64 -3.37
N VAL A 97 3.86 -10.22 -4.11
CA VAL A 97 3.77 -11.61 -4.58
C VAL A 97 3.52 -12.53 -3.37
N PRO A 98 2.55 -13.44 -3.44
CA PRO A 98 2.32 -14.41 -2.37
C PRO A 98 3.51 -15.35 -2.15
N ASN A 99 3.65 -15.85 -0.92
CA ASN A 99 4.65 -16.86 -0.53
C ASN A 99 6.13 -16.41 -0.62
N LEU A 100 6.39 -15.11 -0.78
CA LEU A 100 7.73 -14.54 -0.63
C LEU A 100 7.80 -13.74 0.67
N PRO A 101 8.47 -14.25 1.71
CA PRO A 101 8.59 -13.55 2.97
C PRO A 101 9.52 -12.33 2.84
N GLY A 102 9.12 -11.23 3.47
CA GLY A 102 9.92 -10.00 3.53
C GLY A 102 9.57 -8.92 2.52
N GLU A 103 8.86 -9.24 1.44
CA GLU A 103 8.50 -8.27 0.40
C GLU A 103 7.59 -7.15 0.93
N GLY A 104 6.68 -7.48 1.85
CA GLY A 104 5.82 -6.48 2.49
C GLY A 104 6.60 -5.46 3.32
N LYS A 105 7.63 -5.89 4.05
CA LYS A 105 8.52 -4.98 4.78
C LYS A 105 9.39 -4.17 3.82
N ALA A 106 9.86 -4.79 2.76
CA ALA A 106 10.69 -4.12 1.75
C ALA A 106 9.94 -2.99 1.07
N ILE A 107 8.71 -3.22 0.60
CA ILE A 107 7.93 -2.17 -0.06
C ILE A 107 7.58 -1.03 0.90
N LEU A 108 7.24 -1.31 2.16
CA LEU A 108 6.98 -0.27 3.15
C LEU A 108 8.23 0.56 3.47
N ALA A 109 9.41 -0.07 3.52
CA ALA A 109 10.68 0.65 3.70
C ALA A 109 11.00 1.57 2.53
N GLU A 110 10.74 1.13 1.29
CA GLU A 110 10.93 1.94 0.11
C GLU A 110 9.94 3.11 0.02
N ILE A 111 8.70 2.90 0.41
CA ILE A 111 7.69 3.96 0.52
C ILE A 111 8.11 5.01 1.56
N ASP A 112 8.61 4.59 2.72
CA ASP A 112 9.13 5.49 3.76
C ASP A 112 10.27 6.35 3.21
N ARG A 113 11.24 5.72 2.56
CA ARG A 113 12.38 6.44 1.95
C ARG A 113 11.91 7.43 0.88
N PHE A 114 11.02 7.00 0.00
CA PHE A 114 10.46 7.85 -1.04
C PHE A 114 9.71 9.06 -0.47
N ALA A 115 8.86 8.85 0.54
CA ALA A 115 8.11 9.92 1.18
C ALA A 115 9.03 10.95 1.83
N ARG A 116 10.07 10.52 2.54
CA ARG A 116 11.09 11.42 3.13
C ARG A 116 11.81 12.23 2.07
N GLN A 117 12.24 11.61 0.99
CA GLN A 117 12.91 12.28 -0.13
C GLN A 117 12.00 13.34 -0.80
N ASN A 118 10.69 13.17 -0.73
CA ASN A 118 9.70 14.09 -1.27
C ASN A 118 9.13 15.08 -0.23
N GLY A 119 9.77 15.19 0.94
CA GLY A 119 9.39 16.18 1.96
C GLY A 119 8.07 15.90 2.66
N LYS A 120 7.62 14.65 2.69
CA LYS A 120 6.39 14.28 3.39
C LYS A 120 6.63 14.22 4.90
N ALA A 121 5.64 14.66 5.65
CA ALA A 121 5.65 14.63 7.12
C ALA A 121 4.99 13.35 7.67
N SER A 122 4.20 12.65 6.85
CA SER A 122 3.43 11.50 7.30
C SER A 122 3.15 10.53 6.18
N LEU A 123 3.02 9.25 6.55
CA LEU A 123 2.44 8.18 5.75
C LEU A 123 1.14 7.71 6.39
N ARG A 124 0.11 7.55 5.61
CA ARG A 124 -1.24 7.17 6.05
C ARG A 124 -1.76 5.98 5.27
N LEU A 125 -2.38 5.04 5.96
CA LEU A 125 -3.02 3.88 5.38
C LEU A 125 -4.22 3.42 6.22
N ASP A 126 -5.02 2.55 5.67
CA ASP A 126 -6.01 1.81 6.43
C ASP A 126 -5.88 0.30 6.14
N CYS A 127 -6.20 -0.50 7.13
CA CYS A 127 -6.27 -1.95 7.01
C CYS A 127 -7.52 -2.47 7.70
N SER A 128 -8.07 -3.60 7.18
CA SER A 128 -9.30 -4.18 7.72
C SER A 128 -9.22 -4.37 9.23
N VAL A 129 -10.29 -3.98 9.94
CA VAL A 129 -10.40 -4.21 11.39
C VAL A 129 -10.31 -5.69 11.76
N ASP A 130 -10.70 -6.58 10.86
CA ASP A 130 -10.72 -8.04 11.07
C ASP A 130 -9.37 -8.71 10.82
N SER A 131 -8.41 -8.00 10.26
CA SER A 131 -7.07 -8.54 9.99
C SER A 131 -6.10 -8.27 11.13
N ALA A 132 -6.08 -9.15 12.14
CA ALA A 132 -5.12 -9.06 13.24
C ALA A 132 -3.67 -9.06 12.74
N PHE A 133 -3.37 -9.87 11.72
CA PHE A 133 -2.04 -9.95 11.13
C PHE A 133 -1.59 -8.62 10.50
N LEU A 134 -2.41 -8.00 9.64
CA LEU A 134 -2.06 -6.73 9.01
C LEU A 134 -1.95 -5.60 10.03
N ASN A 135 -2.85 -5.54 11.00
CA ASN A 135 -2.79 -4.54 12.06
C ASN A 135 -1.50 -4.65 12.87
N ALA A 136 -1.10 -5.86 13.27
CA ALA A 136 0.16 -6.09 13.98
C ALA A 136 1.38 -5.76 13.10
N CYS A 137 1.34 -6.10 11.82
CA CYS A 137 2.41 -5.79 10.88
C CYS A 137 2.59 -4.27 10.72
N CYS A 138 1.51 -3.52 10.50
CA CYS A 138 1.55 -2.06 10.41
C CYS A 138 2.07 -1.43 11.70
N GLU A 139 1.62 -1.91 12.85
CA GLU A 139 2.08 -1.42 14.15
C GLU A 139 3.59 -1.64 14.35
N SER A 140 4.08 -2.82 13.96
CA SER A 140 5.52 -3.14 14.02
C SER A 140 6.39 -2.25 13.12
N GLN A 141 5.79 -1.66 12.07
CA GLN A 141 6.46 -0.73 11.16
C GLN A 141 6.29 0.75 11.57
N GLY A 142 5.67 1.01 12.73
CA GLY A 142 5.51 2.36 13.28
C GLY A 142 4.22 3.08 12.86
N TYR A 143 3.28 2.39 12.24
CA TYR A 143 1.95 2.93 11.91
C TYR A 143 1.02 2.80 13.12
N ARG A 144 0.71 3.92 13.75
CA ARG A 144 -0.14 3.98 14.94
C ARG A 144 -1.60 4.12 14.58
N LEU A 145 -2.47 3.42 15.33
CA LEU A 145 -3.91 3.56 15.20
C LEU A 145 -4.36 5.00 15.53
N CYS A 146 -5.10 5.63 14.65
CA CYS A 146 -5.60 7.00 14.81
C CYS A 146 -7.07 7.17 14.44
N GLY A 147 -7.82 6.11 14.29
CA GLY A 147 -9.26 6.13 14.02
C GLY A 147 -9.70 4.98 13.14
N GLN A 148 -10.93 5.05 12.69
CA GLN A 148 -11.54 4.08 11.80
C GLN A 148 -12.19 4.76 10.60
N CYS A 149 -12.39 4.01 9.53
CA CYS A 149 -13.13 4.42 8.35
C CYS A 149 -14.08 3.31 7.92
N GLN A 150 -15.09 3.70 7.15
CA GLN A 150 -16.03 2.76 6.55
C GLN A 150 -16.25 3.14 5.08
N ASP A 151 -16.26 2.12 4.23
CA ASP A 151 -16.55 2.25 2.81
C ASP A 151 -17.42 1.04 2.39
N GLY A 152 -18.75 1.25 2.35
CA GLY A 152 -19.71 0.17 2.16
C GLY A 152 -19.56 -0.92 3.23
N PRO A 153 -19.33 -2.18 2.83
CA PRO A 153 -19.12 -3.30 3.76
C PRO A 153 -17.73 -3.32 4.40
N TYR A 154 -16.81 -2.47 3.96
CA TYR A 154 -15.44 -2.41 4.46
C TYR A 154 -15.34 -1.51 5.68
N TYR A 155 -14.76 -2.05 6.77
CA TYR A 155 -14.37 -1.31 7.95
C TYR A 155 -12.84 -1.36 8.10
N GLY A 156 -12.20 -0.20 8.15
CA GLY A 156 -10.75 -0.06 8.23
C GLY A 156 -10.29 0.62 9.51
N ASN A 157 -9.15 0.17 10.03
CA ASN A 157 -8.36 0.91 11.01
C ASN A 157 -7.45 1.88 10.27
N ARG A 158 -7.63 3.17 10.49
CA ARG A 158 -6.73 4.21 9.97
C ARG A 158 -5.47 4.24 10.81
N ARG A 159 -4.32 4.18 10.16
CA ARG A 159 -3.01 4.17 10.80
C ARG A 159 -2.09 5.19 10.15
N GLU A 160 -1.32 5.86 10.99
CA GLU A 160 -0.40 6.92 10.58
C GLU A 160 0.99 6.68 11.11
N LYS A 161 1.98 6.87 10.25
CA LYS A 161 3.39 6.92 10.61
C LYS A 161 3.91 8.33 10.39
N ARG A 162 4.29 9.00 11.47
CA ARG A 162 4.97 10.30 11.39
C ARG A 162 6.40 10.08 10.92
N LEU A 163 6.81 10.90 9.96
CA LEU A 163 8.17 10.93 9.45
C LEU A 163 8.86 12.09 10.14
N PRO A 164 9.89 11.85 10.99
CA PRO A 164 10.65 12.94 11.56
C PRO A 164 11.28 13.73 10.42
N GLY A 165 11.12 15.06 10.47
CA GLY A 165 11.84 15.94 9.56
C GLY A 165 13.34 15.67 9.70
N ASP A 166 14.09 15.79 8.63
CA ASP A 166 15.54 15.82 8.70
C ASP A 166 15.90 16.92 9.70
N GLY A 167 16.21 16.49 10.93
CA GLY A 167 16.60 17.42 11.97
C GLY A 167 17.86 18.13 11.54
N SER A 168 17.69 19.30 10.97
CA SER A 168 18.77 20.28 11.00
C SER A 168 18.96 20.67 12.46
N CYS A 169 19.95 20.04 13.09
CA CYS A 169 20.57 20.59 14.29
C CYS A 169 21.30 21.87 13.91
#